data_7baaf21cb7c62d15166d3ea6f25c1ce8
#
_entry.id   7baaf21cb7c62d15166d3ea6f25c1ce8
#
_cell.length_a   1.000
_cell.length_b   1.000
_cell.length_c   1.000
_cell.angle_alpha   90.00
_cell.angle_beta   90.00
_cell.angle_gamma   90.00
#
_symmetry.space_group_name_H-M   'P 1'
#
loop_
_entity.id
_entity.type
_entity.pdbx_description
1 polymer ?
#
loop_
_entity_poly.entity_id
_entity_poly.type
_entity_poly.pdbx_seq_one_letter_code
_entity_poly.pdbx_strand_id
1 'polypeptide(L)'
;DDEYPPALREIYDNPVFLTIRGSIVPTDRLAVAIVGSRRCTRYGLEQAERFASVLASHGITIISGLARGIDGAAHRGALQAGGRTIAVLASGLANIYPPEHGDLANEVAAQGAVVSEAPIDGVPIAGLFPQRNRVISGMSLGILVVEAAERSGALSTAHHAIEQNRDVFAIPGRLTDPASKGTNR
;
A
#
# COMPACT_ATOMS: atom_id res chain seq x y z
N ASP A 1 -13.53 -0.12 -18.99
CA ASP A 1 -12.37 0.71 -19.23
C ASP A 1 -11.12 -0.16 -19.11
N ASP A 2 -10.26 -0.19 -20.12
CA ASP A 2 -9.12 -1.10 -20.19
C ASP A 2 -8.01 -0.74 -19.18
N GLU A 3 -8.05 0.49 -18.66
CA GLU A 3 -7.13 0.98 -17.62
C GLU A 3 -7.53 0.59 -16.18
N TYR A 4 -8.74 0.07 -15.99
CA TYR A 4 -9.17 -0.33 -14.64
C TYR A 4 -8.52 -1.66 -14.24
N PRO A 5 -7.86 -1.75 -13.06
CA PRO A 5 -7.11 -2.94 -12.64
C PRO A 5 -7.99 -4.20 -12.63
N PRO A 6 -7.64 -5.25 -13.41
CA PRO A 6 -8.48 -6.46 -13.49
C PRO A 6 -8.70 -7.12 -12.14
N ALA A 7 -7.65 -7.24 -11.32
CA ALA A 7 -7.73 -7.84 -9.99
C ALA A 7 -8.73 -7.12 -9.06
N LEU A 8 -8.90 -5.81 -9.24
CA LEU A 8 -9.82 -5.01 -8.43
C LEU A 8 -11.30 -5.24 -8.83
N ARG A 9 -11.57 -5.75 -10.05
CA ARG A 9 -12.93 -6.12 -10.46
C ARG A 9 -13.45 -7.37 -9.74
N GLU A 10 -12.55 -8.17 -9.21
CA GLU A 10 -12.86 -9.46 -8.58
C GLU A 10 -13.28 -9.32 -7.12
N ILE A 11 -13.01 -8.20 -6.47
CA ILE A 11 -13.38 -7.99 -5.07
C ILE A 11 -14.86 -7.64 -4.93
N TYR A 12 -15.49 -8.08 -3.84
CA TYR A 12 -16.92 -7.90 -3.59
C TYR A 12 -17.34 -6.42 -3.60
N ASP A 13 -16.58 -5.55 -2.97
CA ASP A 13 -16.85 -4.11 -2.86
C ASP A 13 -15.83 -3.31 -3.68
N ASN A 14 -15.85 -3.52 -5.01
CA ASN A 14 -14.94 -2.84 -5.91
C ASN A 14 -15.32 -1.37 -6.10
N PRO A 15 -14.35 -0.45 -6.19
CA PRO A 15 -14.60 0.95 -6.52
C PRO A 15 -15.31 1.10 -7.87
N VAL A 16 -16.35 1.90 -7.91
CA VAL A 16 -17.07 2.21 -9.17
C VAL A 16 -16.16 2.98 -10.13
N PHE A 17 -15.27 3.81 -9.59
CA PHE A 17 -14.29 4.58 -10.35
C PHE A 17 -13.00 4.76 -9.54
N LEU A 18 -11.91 5.04 -10.23
CA LEU A 18 -10.64 5.48 -9.65
C LEU A 18 -10.17 6.74 -10.35
N THR A 19 -9.76 7.74 -9.57
CA THR A 19 -8.97 8.86 -10.08
C THR A 19 -7.50 8.46 -10.07
N ILE A 20 -6.76 8.77 -11.15
CA ILE A 20 -5.38 8.31 -11.32
C ILE A 20 -4.50 9.51 -11.68
N ARG A 21 -3.34 9.61 -11.04
CA ARG A 21 -2.23 10.46 -11.42
C ARG A 21 -1.01 9.59 -11.67
N GLY A 22 -0.41 9.67 -12.84
CA GLY A 22 0.54 8.72 -13.38
C GLY A 22 -0.14 7.74 -14.33
N SER A 23 0.30 6.49 -14.37
CA SER A 23 -0.27 5.47 -15.26
C SER A 23 -0.31 4.09 -14.62
N ILE A 24 -1.38 3.35 -14.87
CA ILE A 24 -1.47 1.91 -14.61
C ILE A 24 -1.17 1.19 -15.92
N VAL A 25 -0.31 0.19 -15.86
CA VAL A 25 0.14 -0.56 -17.04
C VAL A 25 -0.09 -2.06 -16.84
N PRO A 26 -0.17 -2.87 -17.91
CA PRO A 26 -0.48 -4.30 -17.80
C PRO A 26 0.45 -5.10 -16.87
N THR A 27 1.69 -4.68 -16.70
CA THR A 27 2.65 -5.32 -15.78
C THR A 27 2.29 -5.13 -14.32
N ASP A 28 1.49 -4.10 -13.97
CA ASP A 28 1.04 -3.85 -12.59
C ASP A 28 0.09 -4.94 -12.05
N ARG A 29 -0.38 -5.87 -12.91
CA ARG A 29 -1.08 -7.08 -12.47
C ARG A 29 -0.21 -7.98 -11.58
N LEU A 30 1.11 -7.91 -11.73
CA LEU A 30 2.07 -8.57 -10.86
C LEU A 30 2.46 -7.60 -9.73
N ALA A 31 1.62 -7.51 -8.73
CA ALA A 31 1.80 -6.56 -7.63
C ALA A 31 1.71 -7.23 -6.26
N VAL A 32 2.49 -6.73 -5.32
CA VAL A 32 2.47 -7.09 -3.90
C VAL A 32 2.27 -5.82 -3.08
N ALA A 33 1.34 -5.86 -2.13
CA ALA A 33 1.19 -4.78 -1.18
C ALA A 33 2.20 -4.93 -0.03
N ILE A 34 2.80 -3.82 0.40
CA ILE A 34 3.61 -3.75 1.61
C ILE A 34 2.99 -2.73 2.54
N VAL A 35 2.56 -3.18 3.72
CA VAL A 35 1.84 -2.36 4.70
C VAL A 35 2.38 -2.58 6.11
N GLY A 36 2.12 -1.61 6.99
CA GLY A 36 2.52 -1.77 8.37
C GLY A 36 2.25 -0.56 9.25
N SER A 37 2.95 -0.51 10.38
CA SER A 37 2.80 0.52 11.40
C SER A 37 3.23 1.90 10.88
N ARG A 38 2.42 2.92 11.23
CA ARG A 38 2.80 4.34 11.05
C ARG A 38 3.88 4.79 12.03
N ARG A 39 3.99 4.09 13.18
CA ARG A 39 5.00 4.29 14.23
C ARG A 39 5.84 3.02 14.31
N CYS A 40 6.56 2.74 13.27
CA CYS A 40 7.40 1.55 13.16
C CYS A 40 8.79 1.78 13.79
N THR A 41 9.46 0.68 14.06
CA THR A 41 10.86 0.69 14.47
C THR A 41 11.78 0.96 13.28
N ARG A 42 13.05 1.25 13.56
CA ARG A 42 14.07 1.35 12.53
C ARG A 42 14.21 0.04 11.74
N TYR A 43 14.13 -1.10 12.45
CA TYR A 43 14.11 -2.41 11.81
C TYR A 43 12.95 -2.55 10.81
N GLY A 44 11.74 -2.13 11.21
CA GLY A 44 10.58 -2.15 10.32
C GLY A 44 10.79 -1.32 9.06
N LEU A 45 11.34 -0.10 9.18
CA LEU A 45 11.67 0.73 8.02
C LEU A 45 12.67 0.05 7.07
N GLU A 46 13.79 -0.46 7.63
CA GLU A 46 14.84 -1.14 6.86
C GLU A 46 14.29 -2.38 6.14
N GLN A 47 13.42 -3.17 6.79
CA GLN A 47 12.79 -4.32 6.14
C GLN A 47 11.81 -3.91 5.03
N ALA A 48 11.00 -2.89 5.25
CA ALA A 48 10.06 -2.40 4.23
C ALA A 48 10.80 -1.91 2.98
N GLU A 49 11.84 -1.10 3.14
CA GLU A 49 12.68 -0.64 2.04
C GLU A 49 13.36 -1.80 1.32
N ARG A 50 13.96 -2.74 2.07
CA ARG A 50 14.66 -3.88 1.52
C ARG A 50 13.74 -4.79 0.69
N PHE A 51 12.61 -5.21 1.24
CA PHE A 51 11.66 -6.08 0.53
C PHE A 51 11.07 -5.37 -0.69
N ALA A 52 10.71 -4.08 -0.56
CA ALA A 52 10.20 -3.31 -1.68
C ALA A 52 11.23 -3.20 -2.80
N SER A 53 12.50 -2.90 -2.47
CA SER A 53 13.59 -2.79 -3.44
C SER A 53 13.84 -4.11 -4.15
N VAL A 54 13.92 -5.23 -3.42
CA VAL A 54 14.14 -6.56 -4.00
C VAL A 54 13.00 -6.97 -4.92
N LEU A 55 11.75 -6.83 -4.47
CA LEU A 55 10.59 -7.18 -5.29
C LEU A 55 10.49 -6.29 -6.53
N ALA A 56 10.68 -4.99 -6.38
CA ALA A 56 10.61 -4.04 -7.48
C ALA A 56 11.72 -4.26 -8.52
N SER A 57 12.94 -4.62 -8.10
CA SER A 57 14.04 -4.96 -9.01
C SER A 57 13.76 -6.23 -9.85
N HIS A 58 12.82 -7.06 -9.43
CA HIS A 58 12.35 -8.23 -10.18
C HIS A 58 11.05 -7.96 -10.98
N GLY A 59 10.68 -6.69 -11.15
CA GLY A 59 9.52 -6.31 -11.96
C GLY A 59 8.16 -6.46 -11.24
N ILE A 60 8.16 -6.66 -9.92
CA ILE A 60 6.94 -6.70 -9.11
C ILE A 60 6.57 -5.28 -8.69
N THR A 61 5.36 -4.84 -9.03
CA THR A 61 4.87 -3.53 -8.62
C THR A 61 4.55 -3.52 -7.12
N ILE A 62 5.05 -2.50 -6.41
CA ILE A 62 4.77 -2.34 -4.98
C ILE A 62 3.54 -1.46 -4.79
N ILE A 63 2.56 -1.97 -4.05
CA ILE A 63 1.35 -1.21 -3.70
C ILE A 63 1.38 -0.87 -2.22
N SER A 64 1.05 0.37 -1.87
CA SER A 64 0.92 0.78 -0.47
C SER A 64 0.00 2.00 -0.32
N GLY A 65 -0.18 2.45 0.92
CA GLY A 65 -1.16 3.49 1.25
C GLY A 65 -0.60 4.90 1.43
N LEU A 66 0.67 5.13 1.09
CA LEU A 66 1.36 6.42 1.27
C LEU A 66 1.38 6.94 2.73
N ALA A 67 1.03 6.13 3.71
CA ALA A 67 1.07 6.54 5.12
C ALA A 67 2.52 6.71 5.62
N ARG A 68 2.66 7.37 6.79
CA ARG A 68 3.95 7.39 7.50
C ARG A 68 4.45 5.98 7.78
N GLY A 69 5.73 5.84 8.06
CA GLY A 69 6.33 4.58 8.46
C GLY A 69 6.48 3.59 7.31
N ILE A 70 5.95 2.40 7.47
CA ILE A 70 6.16 1.27 6.56
C ILE A 70 5.73 1.59 5.12
N ASP A 71 4.57 2.22 4.92
CA ASP A 71 4.07 2.53 3.59
C ASP A 71 5.03 3.46 2.82
N GLY A 72 5.46 4.55 3.45
CA GLY A 72 6.42 5.47 2.85
C GLY A 72 7.77 4.83 2.58
N ALA A 73 8.24 3.96 3.47
CA ALA A 73 9.48 3.20 3.29
C ALA A 73 9.36 2.23 2.09
N ALA A 74 8.24 1.54 1.95
CA ALA A 74 7.98 0.65 0.83
C ALA A 74 8.04 1.39 -0.52
N HIS A 75 7.38 2.56 -0.63
CA HIS A 75 7.46 3.37 -1.85
C HIS A 75 8.89 3.80 -2.16
N ARG A 76 9.63 4.31 -1.16
CA ARG A 76 11.04 4.71 -1.34
C ARG A 76 11.92 3.55 -1.80
N GLY A 77 11.78 2.37 -1.17
CA GLY A 77 12.52 1.17 -1.58
C GLY A 77 12.28 0.77 -3.03
N ALA A 78 11.02 0.80 -3.49
CA ALA A 78 10.69 0.52 -4.87
C ALA A 78 11.28 1.55 -5.85
N LEU A 79 11.16 2.85 -5.54
CA LEU A 79 11.69 3.95 -6.34
C LEU A 79 13.23 3.89 -6.44
N GLN A 80 13.92 3.63 -5.33
CA GLN A 80 15.39 3.48 -5.31
C GLN A 80 15.88 2.33 -6.20
N ALA A 81 15.10 1.27 -6.33
CA ALA A 81 15.40 0.16 -7.24
C ALA A 81 15.05 0.46 -8.71
N GLY A 82 14.55 1.65 -9.02
CA GLY A 82 14.06 2.00 -10.36
C GLY A 82 12.78 1.25 -10.77
N GLY A 83 12.10 0.62 -9.79
CA GLY A 83 10.91 -0.17 -10.03
C GLY A 83 9.60 0.64 -9.92
N ARG A 84 8.49 -0.02 -10.18
CA ARG A 84 7.16 0.60 -10.16
C ARG A 84 6.52 0.51 -8.79
N THR A 85 5.79 1.57 -8.42
CA THR A 85 5.00 1.57 -7.20
C THR A 85 3.70 2.36 -7.38
N ILE A 86 2.63 1.90 -6.72
CA ILE A 86 1.30 2.51 -6.77
C ILE A 86 0.87 2.89 -5.36
N ALA A 87 0.59 4.17 -5.16
CA ALA A 87 0.04 4.67 -3.90
C ALA A 87 -1.49 4.76 -3.99
N VAL A 88 -2.18 4.10 -3.07
CA VAL A 88 -3.63 4.22 -2.92
C VAL A 88 -3.92 5.22 -1.82
N LEU A 89 -4.70 6.26 -2.09
CA LEU A 89 -5.02 7.30 -1.11
C LEU A 89 -6.39 7.08 -0.46
N ALA A 90 -6.53 7.59 0.76
CA ALA A 90 -7.83 7.72 1.45
C ALA A 90 -8.41 9.14 1.33
N SER A 91 -7.75 10.01 0.58
CA SER A 91 -8.16 11.38 0.24
C SER A 91 -8.13 11.56 -1.26
N GLY A 92 -8.66 12.67 -1.77
CA GLY A 92 -8.56 13.02 -3.18
C GLY A 92 -7.13 13.36 -3.60
N LEU A 93 -6.87 13.31 -4.90
CA LEU A 93 -5.53 13.56 -5.47
C LEU A 93 -5.02 14.98 -5.25
N ALA A 94 -5.90 15.95 -5.00
CA ALA A 94 -5.54 17.32 -4.64
C ALA A 94 -5.11 17.47 -3.17
N ASN A 95 -5.42 16.51 -2.32
CA ASN A 95 -5.19 16.57 -0.87
C ASN A 95 -4.32 15.40 -0.41
N ILE A 96 -3.05 15.40 -0.80
CA ILE A 96 -2.10 14.36 -0.39
C ILE A 96 -1.97 14.30 1.14
N TYR A 97 -2.15 13.10 1.70
CA TYR A 97 -2.00 12.87 3.12
C TYR A 97 -1.11 11.64 3.41
N PRO A 98 -0.09 11.77 4.26
CA PRO A 98 0.25 12.96 5.04
C PRO A 98 0.89 14.06 4.15
N PRO A 99 0.76 15.36 4.52
CA PRO A 99 1.23 16.46 3.66
C PRO A 99 2.73 16.40 3.35
N GLU A 100 3.54 15.91 4.28
CA GLU A 100 4.99 15.73 4.11
C GLU A 100 5.37 14.67 3.08
N HIS A 101 4.43 13.84 2.61
CA HIS A 101 4.63 12.88 1.53
C HIS A 101 4.22 13.43 0.15
N GLY A 102 4.03 14.74 0.01
CA GLY A 102 3.70 15.39 -1.26
C GLY A 102 4.75 15.11 -2.35
N ASP A 103 6.04 15.28 -2.03
CA ASP A 103 7.13 15.00 -2.95
C ASP A 103 7.21 13.50 -3.29
N LEU A 104 7.09 12.62 -2.29
CA LEU A 104 7.04 11.18 -2.51
C LEU A 104 5.87 10.79 -3.42
N ALA A 105 4.70 11.41 -3.27
CA ALA A 105 3.57 11.18 -4.16
C ALA A 105 3.86 11.59 -5.62
N ASN A 106 4.62 12.67 -5.82
CA ASN A 106 5.06 13.09 -7.15
C ASN A 106 6.02 12.08 -7.78
N GLU A 107 6.99 11.59 -7.02
CA GLU A 107 7.94 10.54 -7.46
C GLU A 107 7.20 9.23 -7.79
N VAL A 108 6.25 8.81 -6.94
CA VAL A 108 5.40 7.64 -7.18
C VAL A 108 4.59 7.80 -8.48
N ALA A 109 3.98 8.97 -8.70
CA ALA A 109 3.22 9.23 -9.93
C ALA A 109 4.09 9.23 -11.18
N ALA A 110 5.37 9.61 -11.07
CA ALA A 110 6.31 9.63 -12.20
C ALA A 110 6.75 8.23 -12.63
N GLN A 111 6.87 7.28 -11.71
CA GLN A 111 7.32 5.91 -11.98
C GLN A 111 6.20 4.85 -11.90
N GLY A 112 5.00 5.25 -11.53
CA GLY A 112 3.86 4.36 -11.35
C GLY A 112 2.56 5.16 -11.37
N ALA A 113 1.80 5.09 -10.25
CA ALA A 113 0.55 5.83 -10.13
C ALA A 113 0.24 6.19 -8.67
N VAL A 114 -0.50 7.28 -8.52
CA VAL A 114 -1.24 7.61 -7.30
C VAL A 114 -2.72 7.49 -7.64
N VAL A 115 -3.45 6.68 -6.90
CA VAL A 115 -4.86 6.38 -7.18
C VAL A 115 -5.74 6.67 -5.98
N SER A 116 -6.98 7.04 -6.24
CA SER A 116 -7.99 7.27 -5.20
C SER A 116 -9.39 6.98 -5.69
N GLU A 117 -10.24 6.47 -4.79
CA GLU A 117 -11.69 6.35 -4.97
C GLU A 117 -12.42 7.63 -4.51
N ALA A 118 -11.75 8.52 -3.78
CA ALA A 118 -12.34 9.76 -3.31
C ALA A 118 -12.45 10.80 -4.45
N PRO A 119 -13.36 11.77 -4.35
CA PRO A 119 -13.37 12.93 -5.22
C PRO A 119 -12.01 13.64 -5.22
N ILE A 120 -11.64 14.31 -6.33
CA ILE A 120 -10.31 14.91 -6.52
C ILE A 120 -9.94 15.86 -5.38
N ASP A 121 -10.89 16.62 -4.88
CA ASP A 121 -10.76 17.59 -3.78
C ASP A 121 -11.12 17.00 -2.39
N GLY A 122 -11.38 15.70 -2.31
CA GLY A 122 -11.74 15.01 -1.08
C GLY A 122 -10.67 15.15 0.01
N VAL A 123 -11.09 15.65 1.18
CA VAL A 123 -10.18 15.79 2.34
C VAL A 123 -9.97 14.45 3.06
N PRO A 124 -8.82 14.26 3.73
CA PRO A 124 -8.57 13.04 4.49
C PRO A 124 -9.48 12.96 5.73
N ILE A 125 -10.31 11.93 5.80
CA ILE A 125 -11.23 11.66 6.91
C ILE A 125 -10.86 10.32 7.54
N ALA A 126 -10.82 10.24 8.87
CA ALA A 126 -10.34 9.05 9.60
C ALA A 126 -11.03 7.74 9.18
N GLY A 127 -12.34 7.76 8.94
CA GLY A 127 -13.12 6.59 8.50
C GLY A 127 -12.78 6.08 7.11
N LEU A 128 -12.19 6.89 6.24
CA LEU A 128 -11.85 6.49 4.87
C LEU A 128 -10.58 5.63 4.78
N PHE A 129 -9.69 5.68 5.77
CA PHE A 129 -8.46 4.88 5.76
C PHE A 129 -8.73 3.37 5.81
N PRO A 130 -9.59 2.85 6.69
CA PRO A 130 -9.95 1.43 6.65
C PRO A 130 -10.68 1.04 5.36
N GLN A 131 -11.58 1.87 4.85
CA GLN A 131 -12.29 1.61 3.59
C GLN A 131 -11.35 1.51 2.39
N ARG A 132 -10.39 2.44 2.28
CA ARG A 132 -9.36 2.42 1.25
C ARG A 132 -8.53 1.14 1.26
N ASN A 133 -8.28 0.52 2.42
CA ASN A 133 -7.40 -0.63 2.56
C ASN A 133 -7.85 -1.84 1.70
N ARG A 134 -9.15 -1.98 1.42
CA ARG A 134 -9.66 -3.00 0.50
C ARG A 134 -9.16 -2.83 -0.93
N VAL A 135 -8.89 -1.58 -1.33
CA VAL A 135 -8.34 -1.28 -2.66
C VAL A 135 -6.87 -1.67 -2.74
N ILE A 136 -6.09 -1.44 -1.66
CA ILE A 136 -4.70 -1.89 -1.59
C ILE A 136 -4.61 -3.40 -1.77
N SER A 137 -5.39 -4.16 -1.01
CA SER A 137 -5.41 -5.61 -1.13
C SER A 137 -5.99 -6.07 -2.47
N GLY A 138 -7.06 -5.44 -2.94
CA GLY A 138 -7.74 -5.79 -4.19
C GLY A 138 -6.88 -5.61 -5.45
N MET A 139 -5.92 -4.68 -5.43
CA MET A 139 -4.96 -4.47 -6.52
C MET A 139 -3.74 -5.40 -6.45
N SER A 140 -3.62 -6.23 -5.40
CA SER A 140 -2.41 -7.03 -5.13
C SER A 140 -2.69 -8.53 -5.23
N LEU A 141 -1.68 -9.32 -5.58
CA LEU A 141 -1.72 -10.78 -5.51
C LEU A 141 -1.54 -11.30 -4.08
N GLY A 142 -0.81 -10.54 -3.27
CA GLY A 142 -0.58 -10.84 -1.86
C GLY A 142 -0.11 -9.61 -1.10
N ILE A 143 -0.08 -9.72 0.22
CA ILE A 143 0.28 -8.63 1.13
C ILE A 143 1.40 -9.04 2.05
N LEU A 144 2.40 -8.19 2.20
CA LEU A 144 3.43 -8.29 3.21
C LEU A 144 3.16 -7.29 4.34
N VAL A 145 2.86 -7.80 5.53
CA VAL A 145 2.76 -6.99 6.75
C VAL A 145 4.13 -6.96 7.43
N VAL A 146 4.79 -5.81 7.42
CA VAL A 146 6.17 -5.69 7.91
C VAL A 146 6.22 -5.56 9.43
N GLU A 147 5.40 -4.70 9.98
CA GLU A 147 5.31 -4.47 11.42
C GLU A 147 3.90 -4.01 11.78
N ALA A 148 3.28 -4.68 12.72
CA ALA A 148 1.94 -4.31 13.18
C ALA A 148 1.76 -4.63 14.67
N ALA A 149 1.37 -3.63 15.45
CA ALA A 149 0.85 -3.86 16.80
C ALA A 149 -0.52 -4.55 16.74
N GLU A 150 -0.99 -5.11 17.83
CA GLU A 150 -2.24 -5.90 17.92
C GLU A 150 -3.49 -5.16 17.41
N ARG A 151 -3.51 -3.82 17.48
CA ARG A 151 -4.62 -2.97 17.00
C ARG A 151 -4.17 -2.07 15.85
N SER A 152 -3.22 -2.52 15.03
CA SER A 152 -2.73 -1.76 13.90
C SER A 152 -3.76 -1.71 12.77
N GLY A 153 -3.91 -0.54 12.12
CA GLY A 153 -4.72 -0.39 10.91
C GLY A 153 -4.22 -1.25 9.72
N ALA A 154 -2.94 -1.66 9.73
CA ALA A 154 -2.41 -2.57 8.71
C ALA A 154 -3.05 -3.96 8.77
N LEU A 155 -3.52 -4.40 9.95
CA LEU A 155 -4.25 -5.67 10.08
C LEU A 155 -5.62 -5.64 9.38
N SER A 156 -6.22 -4.46 9.23
CA SER A 156 -7.42 -4.30 8.41
C SER A 156 -7.14 -4.63 6.93
N THR A 157 -5.98 -4.24 6.42
CA THR A 157 -5.58 -4.60 5.05
C THR A 157 -5.37 -6.11 4.91
N ALA A 158 -4.76 -6.75 5.90
CA ALA A 158 -4.60 -8.20 5.93
C ALA A 158 -5.95 -8.93 5.99
N HIS A 159 -6.92 -8.42 6.75
CA HIS A 159 -8.28 -8.95 6.80
C HIS A 159 -8.96 -8.88 5.42
N HIS A 160 -8.94 -7.72 4.77
CA HIS A 160 -9.46 -7.60 3.40
C HIS A 160 -8.78 -8.56 2.42
N ALA A 161 -7.47 -8.76 2.54
CA ALA A 161 -6.74 -9.70 1.70
C ALA A 161 -7.28 -11.13 1.84
N ILE A 162 -7.48 -11.60 3.07
CA ILE A 162 -8.03 -12.94 3.35
C ILE A 162 -9.44 -13.07 2.75
N GLU A 163 -10.32 -12.08 2.94
CA GLU A 163 -11.67 -12.05 2.37
C GLU A 163 -11.66 -12.03 0.83
N GLN A 164 -10.60 -11.49 0.23
CA GLN A 164 -10.40 -11.40 -1.21
C GLN A 164 -9.58 -12.58 -1.78
N ASN A 165 -9.31 -13.64 -1.00
CA ASN A 165 -8.48 -14.79 -1.38
C ASN A 165 -7.07 -14.39 -1.84
N ARG A 166 -6.45 -13.41 -1.18
CA ARG A 166 -5.06 -12.99 -1.42
C ARG A 166 -4.16 -13.55 -0.32
N ASP A 167 -2.95 -13.93 -0.68
CA ASP A 167 -1.96 -14.41 0.28
C ASP A 167 -1.52 -13.31 1.25
N VAL A 168 -1.35 -13.68 2.53
CA VAL A 168 -0.87 -12.77 3.56
C VAL A 168 0.43 -13.30 4.14
N PHE A 169 1.47 -12.50 4.03
CA PHE A 169 2.79 -12.73 4.59
C PHE A 169 3.06 -11.74 5.72
N ALA A 170 3.84 -12.15 6.70
CA ALA A 170 4.24 -11.27 7.79
C ALA A 170 5.73 -11.41 8.08
N ILE A 171 6.39 -10.29 8.39
CA ILE A 171 7.76 -10.33 8.90
C ILE A 171 7.70 -10.64 10.39
N PRO A 172 8.31 -11.75 10.86
CA PRO A 172 8.33 -12.06 12.26
C PRO A 172 9.18 -11.06 13.03
N GLY A 173 8.69 -10.63 14.17
CA GLY A 173 9.44 -9.79 15.10
C GLY A 173 9.65 -10.49 16.44
N ARG A 174 10.27 -9.80 17.38
CA ARG A 174 10.50 -10.35 18.73
C ARG A 174 9.16 -10.60 19.43
N LEU A 175 9.02 -11.77 20.06
CA LEU A 175 7.78 -12.17 20.76
C LEU A 175 7.35 -11.18 21.85
N THR A 176 8.31 -10.51 22.48
CA THR A 176 8.09 -9.53 23.56
C THR A 176 7.88 -8.11 23.05
N ASP A 177 8.06 -7.86 21.74
CA ASP A 177 7.93 -6.51 21.17
C ASP A 177 6.45 -6.20 20.87
N PRO A 178 5.87 -5.17 21.52
CA PRO A 178 4.50 -4.75 21.26
C PRO A 178 4.24 -4.37 19.78
N ALA A 179 5.27 -3.87 19.08
CA ALA A 179 5.17 -3.48 17.68
C ALA A 179 5.00 -4.67 16.73
N SER A 180 5.37 -5.88 17.17
CA SER A 180 5.30 -7.12 16.38
C SER A 180 4.18 -8.06 16.81
N LYS A 181 3.38 -7.70 17.80
CA LYS A 181 2.31 -8.59 18.31
C LYS A 181 1.29 -8.97 17.25
N GLY A 182 0.98 -8.06 16.32
CA GLY A 182 0.03 -8.31 15.24
C GLY A 182 0.61 -9.16 14.11
N THR A 183 1.91 -9.00 13.80
CA THR A 183 2.58 -9.79 12.76
C THR A 183 2.96 -11.20 13.21
N ASN A 184 3.14 -11.40 14.53
CA ASN A 184 3.47 -12.71 15.11
C ASN A 184 2.22 -13.60 15.37
N ARG A 185 1.02 -13.09 15.17
CA ARG A 185 -0.26 -13.75 15.42
C ARG A 185 -0.86 -14.38 14.16
#